data_2b40eb4693d8a8055852e2abf893ef94
#
_entry.id   2b40eb4693d8a8055852e2abf893ef94
#
_cell.length_a   1.000
_cell.length_b   1.000
_cell.length_c   1.000
_cell.angle_alpha   90.00
_cell.angle_beta   90.00
_cell.angle_gamma   90.00
#
_symmetry.space_group_name_H-M   'P 1'
#
loop_
_entity.id
_entity.type
_entity.pdbx_description
1 polymer ?
#
loop_
_entity_poly.entity_id
_entity_poly.type
_entity_poly.pdbx_seq_one_letter_code
_entity_poly.pdbx_strand_id
1 'polypeptide(L)'
;MVLKQAASAIALLLMSSIAIAQQPPDAVRVRGTIESKDHQLLNVKGRDGEILKVKLANDAPIRAVVKVPLSDVKTGSFVGITAMPQPDGTQKAVEIHIFPEAMRGTGEGHRSWDLMPTSTMTNATVTTQVASNNGNTLVLKYKDGEKTFQVPPNVTVVTYAPAAPTELRPGVKVFTAAAKKLPDGTLEATNITVGRNGINPPM
;
A
#
# COMPACT_ATOMS: atom_id res chain seq x y z
N MET A 1 -57.94 -35.72 -28.01
CA MET A 1 -57.12 -34.72 -28.62
C MET A 1 -56.67 -33.81 -27.47
N VAL A 2 -55.49 -34.04 -26.88
CA VAL A 2 -54.98 -33.37 -25.69
C VAL A 2 -53.72 -32.58 -26.12
N LEU A 3 -53.82 -31.25 -26.13
CA LEU A 3 -52.66 -30.36 -26.36
C LEU A 3 -51.77 -30.35 -25.12
N LYS A 4 -50.50 -30.75 -25.27
CA LYS A 4 -49.46 -30.55 -24.28
C LYS A 4 -48.83 -29.16 -24.52
N GLN A 5 -49.02 -28.26 -23.57
CA GLN A 5 -48.28 -27.00 -23.52
C GLN A 5 -46.91 -27.25 -22.89
N ALA A 6 -45.85 -26.96 -23.64
CA ALA A 6 -44.46 -26.94 -23.14
C ALA A 6 -44.14 -25.53 -22.63
N ALA A 7 -43.94 -25.40 -21.35
CA ALA A 7 -43.45 -24.17 -20.73
C ALA A 7 -41.91 -24.13 -20.79
N SER A 8 -41.36 -23.26 -21.63
CA SER A 8 -39.90 -22.97 -21.64
C SER A 8 -39.56 -21.97 -20.55
N ALA A 9 -38.87 -22.39 -19.53
CA ALA A 9 -38.28 -21.53 -18.52
C ALA A 9 -36.93 -20.99 -19.04
N ILE A 10 -36.88 -19.68 -19.34
CA ILE A 10 -35.63 -18.99 -19.66
C ILE A 10 -35.01 -18.56 -18.35
N ALA A 11 -33.88 -19.20 -17.97
CA ALA A 11 -33.07 -18.80 -16.83
C ALA A 11 -32.16 -17.63 -17.26
N LEU A 12 -32.44 -16.42 -16.76
CA LEU A 12 -31.58 -15.25 -16.90
C LEU A 12 -30.40 -15.41 -15.94
N LEU A 13 -29.20 -15.74 -16.45
CA LEU A 13 -27.97 -15.66 -15.71
C LEU A 13 -27.55 -14.17 -15.61
N LEU A 14 -27.73 -13.58 -14.43
CA LEU A 14 -27.15 -12.29 -14.06
C LEU A 14 -25.66 -12.49 -13.80
N MET A 15 -24.81 -12.20 -14.78
CA MET A 15 -23.37 -12.07 -14.57
C MET A 15 -23.09 -10.75 -13.85
N SER A 16 -22.88 -10.83 -12.54
CA SER A 16 -22.37 -9.73 -11.74
C SER A 16 -20.91 -9.48 -12.10
N SER A 17 -20.65 -8.42 -12.86
CA SER A 17 -19.28 -7.96 -13.17
C SER A 17 -18.65 -7.46 -11.88
N ILE A 18 -17.68 -8.19 -11.35
CA ILE A 18 -16.83 -7.75 -10.24
C ILE A 18 -15.89 -6.69 -10.82
N ALA A 19 -16.13 -5.43 -10.51
CA ALA A 19 -15.21 -4.35 -10.79
C ALA A 19 -13.99 -4.49 -9.86
N ILE A 20 -12.94 -5.12 -10.37
CA ILE A 20 -11.61 -5.06 -9.74
C ILE A 20 -11.17 -3.61 -9.93
N ALA A 21 -10.92 -2.90 -8.82
CA ALA A 21 -10.32 -1.57 -8.85
C ALA A 21 -8.86 -1.70 -9.34
N GLN A 22 -8.69 -1.74 -10.66
CA GLN A 22 -7.38 -1.70 -11.30
C GLN A 22 -6.80 -0.31 -11.13
N GLN A 23 -5.50 -0.23 -10.76
CA GLN A 23 -4.74 1.01 -10.95
C GLN A 23 -4.90 1.44 -12.42
N PRO A 24 -5.01 2.75 -12.70
CA PRO A 24 -4.99 3.23 -14.08
C PRO A 24 -3.80 2.61 -14.83
N PRO A 25 -3.96 2.14 -16.07
CA PRO A 25 -2.93 1.42 -16.83
C PRO A 25 -1.60 2.20 -16.99
N ASP A 26 -1.61 3.53 -16.78
CA ASP A 26 -0.44 4.41 -16.90
C ASP A 26 0.12 4.88 -15.54
N ALA A 27 -0.31 4.30 -14.43
CA ALA A 27 0.15 4.72 -13.11
C ALA A 27 1.52 4.08 -12.78
N VAL A 28 2.53 4.93 -12.60
CA VAL A 28 3.89 4.54 -12.21
C VAL A 28 4.06 4.71 -10.71
N ARG A 29 4.59 3.67 -10.05
CA ARG A 29 5.01 3.76 -8.66
C ARG A 29 6.40 4.37 -8.60
N VAL A 30 6.58 5.42 -7.80
CA VAL A 30 7.89 6.05 -7.60
C VAL A 30 8.37 5.78 -6.18
N ARG A 31 9.58 5.28 -6.08
CA ARG A 31 10.29 5.04 -4.83
C ARG A 31 11.75 5.39 -5.01
N GLY A 32 12.25 6.34 -4.21
CA GLY A 32 13.63 6.78 -4.37
C GLY A 32 14.03 7.83 -3.36
N THR A 33 15.12 8.51 -3.65
CA THR A 33 15.68 9.60 -2.85
C THR A 33 15.67 10.90 -3.65
N ILE A 34 15.20 11.98 -3.07
CA ILE A 34 15.25 13.31 -3.71
C ILE A 34 16.72 13.71 -3.88
N GLU A 35 17.13 14.00 -5.10
CA GLU A 35 18.45 14.59 -5.40
C GLU A 35 18.38 16.11 -5.48
N SER A 36 17.30 16.64 -6.06
CA SER A 36 17.07 18.08 -6.12
C SER A 36 15.59 18.40 -6.18
N LYS A 37 15.25 19.63 -5.80
CA LYS A 37 13.89 20.18 -5.88
C LYS A 37 13.95 21.57 -6.49
N ASP A 38 13.07 21.82 -7.46
CA ASP A 38 12.79 23.12 -8.02
C ASP A 38 11.26 23.35 -8.02
N HIS A 39 10.79 24.22 -7.12
CA HIS A 39 9.36 24.42 -6.86
C HIS A 39 8.60 23.12 -6.61
N GLN A 40 7.78 22.68 -7.56
CA GLN A 40 6.98 21.45 -7.51
C GLN A 40 7.67 20.28 -8.23
N LEU A 41 8.79 20.51 -8.92
CA LEU A 41 9.52 19.47 -9.63
C LEU A 41 10.60 18.88 -8.73
N LEU A 42 10.56 17.56 -8.58
CA LEU A 42 11.54 16.76 -7.85
C LEU A 42 12.32 15.91 -8.83
N ASN A 43 13.64 15.90 -8.72
CA ASN A 43 14.47 14.86 -9.32
C ASN A 43 14.67 13.78 -8.26
N VAL A 44 14.13 12.59 -8.52
CA VAL A 44 14.14 11.45 -7.59
C VAL A 44 14.99 10.35 -8.18
N LYS A 45 16.06 9.97 -7.48
CA LYS A 45 16.88 8.82 -7.82
C LYS A 45 16.20 7.54 -7.39
N GLY A 46 15.79 6.73 -8.37
CA GLY A 46 15.22 5.41 -8.16
C GLY A 46 16.22 4.41 -7.57
N ARG A 47 15.72 3.22 -7.22
CA ARG A 47 16.58 2.14 -6.68
C ARG A 47 17.55 1.56 -7.71
N ASP A 48 17.21 1.65 -8.98
CA ASP A 48 18.02 1.28 -10.15
C ASP A 48 19.07 2.33 -10.54
N GLY A 49 19.04 3.50 -9.86
CA GLY A 49 19.92 4.65 -10.12
C GLY A 49 19.37 5.62 -11.17
N GLU A 50 18.26 5.32 -11.81
CA GLU A 50 17.62 6.22 -12.77
C GLU A 50 17.07 7.48 -12.08
N ILE A 51 17.17 8.63 -12.77
CA ILE A 51 16.62 9.89 -12.30
C ILE A 51 15.23 10.10 -12.87
N LEU A 52 14.23 10.06 -12.01
CA LEU A 52 12.85 10.29 -12.34
C LEU A 52 12.48 11.76 -12.06
N LYS A 53 11.92 12.44 -13.06
CA LYS A 53 11.32 13.77 -12.89
C LYS A 53 9.91 13.61 -12.37
N VAL A 54 9.66 14.04 -11.13
CA VAL A 54 8.37 13.94 -10.46
C VAL A 54 7.83 15.33 -10.19
N LYS A 55 6.74 15.67 -10.85
CA LYS A 55 6.02 16.93 -10.64
C LYS A 55 4.88 16.68 -9.66
N LEU A 56 4.82 17.46 -8.59
CA LEU A 56 3.68 17.42 -7.69
C LEU A 56 2.52 18.22 -8.30
N ALA A 57 1.31 17.62 -8.28
CA ALA A 57 0.11 18.36 -8.61
C ALA A 57 -0.11 19.51 -7.62
N ASN A 58 -0.87 20.52 -8.05
CA ASN A 58 -1.26 21.61 -7.14
C ASN A 58 -2.00 21.00 -5.95
N ASP A 59 -1.68 21.48 -4.74
CA ASP A 59 -2.29 21.02 -3.49
C ASP A 59 -2.11 19.52 -3.18
N ALA A 60 -1.14 18.87 -3.82
CA ALA A 60 -0.82 17.46 -3.54
C ALA A 60 -0.47 17.28 -2.05
N PRO A 61 -1.21 16.47 -1.29
CA PRO A 61 -0.91 16.25 0.10
C PRO A 61 0.46 15.59 0.28
N ILE A 62 1.24 16.17 1.19
CA ILE A 62 2.52 15.64 1.61
C ILE A 62 2.33 15.00 2.98
N ARG A 63 2.72 13.74 3.11
CA ARG A 63 2.67 13.00 4.38
C ARG A 63 4.06 12.51 4.74
N ALA A 64 4.35 12.42 6.03
CA ALA A 64 5.53 11.75 6.51
C ALA A 64 5.17 10.36 7.04
N VAL A 65 6.08 9.40 6.94
CA VAL A 65 6.04 8.19 7.76
C VAL A 65 6.96 8.36 8.95
N VAL A 66 6.46 7.97 10.12
CA VAL A 66 7.17 8.00 11.40
C VAL A 66 7.10 6.64 12.07
N LYS A 67 8.15 6.25 12.78
CA LYS A 67 8.16 5.01 13.58
C LYS A 67 7.23 5.14 14.77
N VAL A 68 6.52 4.06 15.04
CA VAL A 68 5.70 3.88 16.24
C VAL A 68 5.98 2.49 16.84
N PRO A 69 5.69 2.26 18.12
CA PRO A 69 5.88 0.95 18.72
C PRO A 69 4.88 -0.08 18.18
N LEU A 70 5.28 -1.36 18.20
CA LEU A 70 4.40 -2.47 17.79
C LEU A 70 3.12 -2.54 18.65
N SER A 71 3.17 -2.07 19.88
CA SER A 71 2.03 -1.99 20.79
C SER A 71 0.90 -1.07 20.30
N ASP A 72 1.16 -0.21 19.31
CA ASP A 72 0.13 0.65 18.69
C ASP A 72 -0.71 -0.11 17.65
N VAL A 73 -0.24 -1.27 17.19
CA VAL A 73 -1.07 -2.20 16.41
C VAL A 73 -2.04 -2.89 17.35
N LYS A 74 -3.32 -2.67 17.17
CA LYS A 74 -4.39 -3.21 18.04
C LYS A 74 -5.43 -3.93 17.19
N THR A 75 -6.18 -4.83 17.81
CA THR A 75 -7.41 -5.37 17.22
C THR A 75 -8.33 -4.21 16.81
N GLY A 76 -8.84 -4.27 15.59
CA GLY A 76 -9.60 -3.20 14.96
C GLY A 76 -8.76 -2.18 14.19
N SER A 77 -7.44 -2.12 14.36
CA SER A 77 -6.58 -1.27 13.52
C SER A 77 -6.68 -1.67 12.04
N PHE A 78 -6.74 -0.70 11.15
CA PHE A 78 -6.54 -0.94 9.72
C PHE A 78 -5.05 -0.76 9.41
N VAL A 79 -4.41 -1.81 8.90
CA VAL A 79 -2.97 -1.83 8.69
C VAL A 79 -2.62 -2.31 7.29
N GLY A 80 -1.46 -1.87 6.80
CA GLY A 80 -0.80 -2.47 5.64
C GLY A 80 0.41 -3.27 6.15
N ILE A 81 0.52 -4.54 5.77
CA ILE A 81 1.68 -5.36 6.11
C ILE A 81 2.41 -5.76 4.83
N THR A 82 3.66 -5.32 4.70
CA THR A 82 4.58 -5.93 3.74
C THR A 82 5.13 -7.20 4.35
N ALA A 83 5.05 -8.32 3.64
CA ALA A 83 5.47 -9.62 4.16
C ALA A 83 6.11 -10.50 3.09
N MET A 84 6.85 -11.51 3.58
CA MET A 84 7.41 -12.59 2.78
C MET A 84 6.57 -13.85 2.99
N PRO A 85 6.02 -14.44 1.92
CA PRO A 85 5.32 -15.73 2.00
C PRO A 85 6.21 -16.81 2.60
N GLN A 86 5.62 -17.69 3.44
CA GLN A 86 6.30 -18.81 4.04
C GLN A 86 5.75 -20.14 3.45
N PRO A 87 6.54 -21.23 3.48
CA PRO A 87 6.11 -22.52 2.95
C PRO A 87 4.85 -23.09 3.61
N ASP A 88 4.59 -22.74 4.87
CA ASP A 88 3.42 -23.15 5.64
C ASP A 88 2.15 -22.31 5.33
N GLY A 89 2.22 -21.41 4.35
CA GLY A 89 1.12 -20.52 3.97
C GLY A 89 0.99 -19.27 4.84
N THR A 90 1.75 -19.15 5.92
CA THR A 90 1.80 -17.92 6.71
C THR A 90 2.61 -16.83 6.00
N GLN A 91 2.58 -15.63 6.54
CA GLN A 91 3.31 -14.47 6.03
C GLN A 91 4.26 -13.94 7.11
N LYS A 92 5.55 -13.83 6.83
CA LYS A 92 6.50 -13.21 7.75
C LYS A 92 6.53 -11.70 7.50
N ALA A 93 6.06 -10.91 8.48
CA ALA A 93 6.04 -9.45 8.36
C ALA A 93 7.45 -8.87 8.27
N VAL A 94 7.64 -7.99 7.29
CA VAL A 94 8.85 -7.19 7.08
C VAL A 94 8.64 -5.80 7.65
N GLU A 95 7.41 -5.28 7.50
CA GLU A 95 7.02 -3.97 7.96
C GLU A 95 5.50 -3.88 8.13
N ILE A 96 5.06 -3.04 9.07
CA ILE A 96 3.66 -2.75 9.34
C ILE A 96 3.43 -1.26 9.23
N HIS A 97 2.43 -0.86 8.45
CA HIS A 97 1.94 0.50 8.35
C HIS A 97 0.55 0.60 9.01
N ILE A 98 0.43 1.38 10.06
CA ILE A 98 -0.86 1.67 10.68
C ILE A 98 -1.48 2.86 9.95
N PHE A 99 -2.64 2.68 9.35
CA PHE A 99 -3.38 3.75 8.69
C PHE A 99 -4.16 4.56 9.73
N PRO A 100 -4.16 5.90 9.63
CA PRO A 100 -5.14 6.72 10.34
C PRO A 100 -6.57 6.31 9.95
N GLU A 101 -7.52 6.48 10.86
CA GLU A 101 -8.92 6.06 10.64
C GLU A 101 -9.53 6.67 9.38
N ALA A 102 -9.21 7.93 9.06
CA ALA A 102 -9.66 8.60 7.84
C ALA A 102 -9.16 7.92 6.53
N MET A 103 -8.19 7.02 6.64
CA MET A 103 -7.64 6.26 5.51
C MET A 103 -8.03 4.77 5.55
N ARG A 104 -8.95 4.38 6.44
CA ARG A 104 -9.46 3.01 6.49
C ARG A 104 -10.02 2.59 5.13
N GLY A 105 -9.72 1.35 4.71
CA GLY A 105 -10.13 0.82 3.43
C GLY A 105 -9.19 1.16 2.26
N THR A 106 -8.18 2.03 2.47
CA THR A 106 -7.23 2.38 1.40
C THR A 106 -6.52 1.15 0.87
N GLY A 107 -6.76 0.82 -0.42
CA GLY A 107 -6.13 -0.30 -1.09
C GLY A 107 -6.33 -1.63 -0.37
N GLU A 108 -7.50 -1.86 0.25
CA GLU A 108 -7.82 -3.11 0.95
C GLU A 108 -7.59 -4.32 0.04
N GLY A 109 -7.06 -5.40 0.60
CA GLY A 109 -6.80 -6.65 -0.11
C GLY A 109 -5.36 -7.12 0.00
N HIS A 110 -5.08 -8.23 -0.70
CA HIS A 110 -3.77 -8.88 -0.75
C HIS A 110 -3.24 -8.89 -2.19
N ARG A 111 -1.94 -8.52 -2.38
CA ARG A 111 -1.33 -8.39 -3.70
C ARG A 111 0.19 -8.51 -3.65
N SER A 112 0.81 -8.77 -4.79
CA SER A 112 2.27 -8.66 -4.95
C SER A 112 2.75 -7.24 -4.66
N TRP A 113 3.95 -7.12 -4.08
CA TRP A 113 4.53 -5.84 -3.71
C TRP A 113 5.98 -5.71 -4.15
N ASP A 114 6.45 -4.47 -4.30
CA ASP A 114 7.77 -4.17 -4.87
C ASP A 114 8.84 -3.78 -3.83
N LEU A 115 8.54 -3.94 -2.54
CA LEU A 115 9.53 -3.59 -1.51
C LEU A 115 10.73 -4.51 -1.54
N MET A 116 10.49 -5.81 -1.71
CA MET A 116 11.49 -6.86 -1.88
C MET A 116 11.04 -7.85 -2.95
N PRO A 117 11.95 -8.64 -3.56
CA PRO A 117 11.55 -9.74 -4.45
C PRO A 117 10.55 -10.68 -3.75
N THR A 118 9.51 -11.07 -4.46
CA THR A 118 8.42 -11.96 -3.98
C THR A 118 7.61 -11.43 -2.79
N SER A 119 7.86 -10.20 -2.30
CA SER A 119 7.09 -9.64 -1.20
C SER A 119 5.64 -9.38 -1.58
N THR A 120 4.78 -9.41 -0.57
CA THR A 120 3.35 -9.13 -0.69
C THR A 120 2.97 -7.95 0.18
N MET A 121 1.86 -7.29 -0.18
CA MET A 121 1.21 -6.26 0.62
C MET A 121 -0.21 -6.70 0.93
N THR A 122 -0.56 -6.63 2.21
CA THR A 122 -1.94 -6.85 2.65
C THR A 122 -2.42 -5.65 3.44
N ASN A 123 -3.42 -4.96 2.91
CA ASN A 123 -4.11 -3.89 3.63
C ASN A 123 -5.43 -4.44 4.14
N ALA A 124 -5.60 -4.46 5.46
CA ALA A 124 -6.74 -5.13 6.08
C ALA A 124 -6.94 -4.70 7.55
N THR A 125 -8.06 -5.12 8.12
CA THR A 125 -8.33 -4.93 9.54
C THR A 125 -7.72 -6.06 10.37
N VAL A 126 -7.03 -5.73 11.46
CA VAL A 126 -6.54 -6.69 12.45
C VAL A 126 -7.73 -7.25 13.21
N THR A 127 -8.00 -8.54 13.09
CA THR A 127 -9.08 -9.24 13.81
C THR A 127 -8.58 -9.94 15.06
N THR A 128 -7.34 -10.43 15.04
CA THR A 128 -6.75 -11.17 16.16
C THR A 128 -5.28 -10.79 16.30
N GLN A 129 -4.85 -10.65 17.55
CA GLN A 129 -3.45 -10.48 17.91
C GLN A 129 -3.12 -11.42 19.06
N VAL A 130 -2.09 -12.25 18.86
CA VAL A 130 -1.57 -13.16 19.88
C VAL A 130 -0.11 -12.83 20.11
N ALA A 131 0.21 -12.45 21.35
CA ALA A 131 1.59 -12.22 21.77
C ALA A 131 2.26 -13.56 22.14
N SER A 132 3.52 -13.72 21.75
CA SER A 132 4.36 -14.83 22.14
C SER A 132 5.80 -14.38 22.42
N ASN A 133 6.60 -15.25 23.05
CA ASN A 133 8.01 -14.96 23.33
C ASN A 133 8.86 -14.77 22.06
N ASN A 134 8.40 -15.33 20.92
CA ASN A 134 9.10 -15.26 19.63
C ASN A 134 8.55 -14.19 18.68
N GLY A 135 7.71 -13.28 19.17
CA GLY A 135 7.02 -12.27 18.37
C GLY A 135 5.52 -12.37 18.50
N ASN A 136 4.81 -11.60 17.69
CA ASN A 136 3.34 -11.60 17.68
C ASN A 136 2.83 -12.33 16.44
N THR A 137 1.65 -12.94 16.58
CA THR A 137 0.86 -13.40 15.44
C THR A 137 -0.31 -12.44 15.25
N LEU A 138 -0.49 -11.96 14.03
CA LEU A 138 -1.63 -11.13 13.64
C LEU A 138 -2.47 -11.88 12.61
N VAL A 139 -3.79 -11.84 12.77
CA VAL A 139 -4.74 -12.25 11.73
C VAL A 139 -5.39 -10.99 11.17
N LEU A 140 -5.29 -10.84 9.87
CA LEU A 140 -5.86 -9.73 9.13
C LEU A 140 -6.98 -10.21 8.23
N LYS A 141 -8.14 -9.55 8.33
CA LYS A 141 -9.32 -9.83 7.51
C LYS A 141 -9.57 -8.69 6.53
N TYR A 142 -9.75 -9.03 5.27
CA TYR A 142 -10.15 -8.15 4.18
C TYR A 142 -11.35 -8.77 3.42
N LYS A 143 -11.93 -8.03 2.49
CA LYS A 143 -13.16 -8.42 1.80
C LYS A 143 -13.14 -9.86 1.24
N ASP A 144 -12.01 -10.27 0.64
CA ASP A 144 -11.91 -11.52 -0.12
C ASP A 144 -11.19 -12.63 0.67
N GLY A 145 -10.95 -12.46 1.99
CA GLY A 145 -10.30 -13.47 2.80
C GLY A 145 -9.59 -12.97 4.04
N GLU A 146 -8.71 -13.81 4.55
CA GLU A 146 -7.84 -13.49 5.68
C GLU A 146 -6.43 -14.02 5.49
N LYS A 147 -5.49 -13.48 6.22
CA LYS A 147 -4.08 -13.90 6.25
C LYS A 147 -3.54 -13.85 7.66
N THR A 148 -2.72 -14.84 7.98
CA THR A 148 -1.97 -14.92 9.23
C THR A 148 -0.56 -14.43 9.03
N PHE A 149 -0.12 -13.53 9.90
CA PHE A 149 1.20 -12.91 9.87
C PHE A 149 2.00 -13.26 11.10
N GLN A 150 3.20 -13.77 10.91
CA GLN A 150 4.22 -13.85 11.93
C GLN A 150 4.95 -12.51 11.99
N VAL A 151 4.92 -11.84 13.13
CA VAL A 151 5.48 -10.51 13.34
C VAL A 151 6.71 -10.61 14.22
N PRO A 152 7.93 -10.48 13.67
CA PRO A 152 9.15 -10.51 14.46
C PRO A 152 9.20 -9.37 15.50
N PRO A 153 9.88 -9.55 16.63
CA PRO A 153 9.95 -8.53 17.69
C PRO A 153 10.56 -7.19 17.23
N ASN A 154 11.43 -7.24 16.23
CA ASN A 154 12.13 -6.07 15.68
C ASN A 154 11.51 -5.54 14.38
N VAL A 155 10.27 -5.94 14.06
CA VAL A 155 9.58 -5.41 12.88
C VAL A 155 9.47 -3.89 12.94
N THR A 156 9.68 -3.24 11.80
CA THR A 156 9.45 -1.80 11.71
C THR A 156 7.96 -1.54 11.62
N VAL A 157 7.44 -0.73 12.54
CA VAL A 157 6.06 -0.26 12.51
C VAL A 157 6.07 1.24 12.28
N VAL A 158 5.26 1.71 11.34
CA VAL A 158 5.15 3.12 10.97
C VAL A 158 3.69 3.56 10.90
N THR A 159 3.47 4.87 10.98
CA THR A 159 2.18 5.49 10.68
C THR A 159 2.40 6.79 9.92
N TYR A 160 1.32 7.35 9.37
CA TYR A 160 1.34 8.66 8.74
C TYR A 160 1.32 9.80 9.76
N ALA A 161 2.08 10.85 9.43
CA ALA A 161 2.01 12.15 10.11
C ALA A 161 1.90 13.25 9.04
N PRO A 162 1.34 14.42 9.36
CA PRO A 162 1.40 15.58 8.49
C PRO A 162 2.85 15.95 8.18
N ALA A 163 3.11 16.42 6.95
CA ALA A 163 4.41 16.90 6.53
C ALA A 163 4.30 18.24 5.80
N ALA A 164 5.31 19.08 5.97
CA ALA A 164 5.41 20.36 5.29
C ALA A 164 6.17 20.22 3.95
N PRO A 165 5.92 21.12 2.97
CA PRO A 165 6.68 21.16 1.72
C PRO A 165 8.19 21.31 1.88
N THR A 166 8.65 21.84 3.01
CA THR A 166 10.07 21.98 3.38
C THR A 166 10.75 20.64 3.70
N GLU A 167 9.96 19.59 3.96
CA GLU A 167 10.50 18.24 4.16
C GLU A 167 10.93 17.58 2.83
N LEU A 168 10.43 18.07 1.70
CA LEU A 168 10.86 17.66 0.36
C LEU A 168 12.20 18.32 0.02
N ARG A 169 13.30 17.73 0.45
CA ARG A 169 14.67 18.25 0.30
C ARG A 169 15.63 17.13 -0.10
N PRO A 170 16.78 17.48 -0.70
CA PRO A 170 17.79 16.49 -1.07
C PRO A 170 18.14 15.53 0.06
N GLY A 171 18.33 14.27 -0.28
CA GLY A 171 18.63 13.17 0.66
C GLY A 171 17.40 12.53 1.32
N VAL A 172 16.20 13.09 1.18
CA VAL A 172 14.98 12.51 1.76
C VAL A 172 14.43 11.43 0.86
N LYS A 173 14.09 10.29 1.46
CA LYS A 173 13.44 9.18 0.77
C LYS A 173 11.96 9.45 0.59
N VAL A 174 11.46 9.18 -0.59
CA VAL A 174 10.06 9.43 -0.96
C VAL A 174 9.40 8.24 -1.62
N PHE A 175 8.07 8.24 -1.53
CA PHE A 175 7.22 7.27 -2.18
C PHE A 175 5.93 7.94 -2.69
N THR A 176 5.48 7.55 -3.88
CA THR A 176 4.10 7.71 -4.35
C THR A 176 3.64 6.43 -5.03
N ALA A 177 2.42 6.00 -4.71
CA ALA A 177 1.86 4.73 -5.21
C ALA A 177 1.44 4.80 -6.68
N ALA A 178 1.07 6.00 -7.15
CA ALA A 178 0.53 6.20 -8.49
C ALA A 178 0.88 7.62 -8.99
N ALA A 179 1.87 7.70 -9.84
CA ALA A 179 2.18 8.90 -10.62
C ALA A 179 1.78 8.67 -12.07
N LYS A 180 1.14 9.64 -12.68
CA LYS A 180 0.74 9.60 -14.10
C LYS A 180 1.92 10.00 -14.97
N LYS A 181 2.25 9.19 -15.97
CA LYS A 181 3.25 9.56 -16.97
C LYS A 181 2.68 10.59 -17.93
N LEU A 182 3.34 11.74 -18.03
CA LEU A 182 3.00 12.81 -18.97
C LEU A 182 3.70 12.59 -20.33
N PRO A 183 3.23 13.27 -21.42
CA PRO A 183 3.82 13.10 -22.75
C PRO A 183 5.32 13.46 -22.85
N ASP A 184 5.80 14.36 -22.00
CA ASP A 184 7.21 14.74 -21.90
C ASP A 184 8.08 13.80 -21.07
N GLY A 185 7.48 12.71 -20.58
CA GLY A 185 8.14 11.71 -19.72
C GLY A 185 8.16 12.06 -18.24
N THR A 186 7.71 13.26 -17.83
CA THR A 186 7.57 13.65 -16.43
C THR A 186 6.47 12.82 -15.76
N LEU A 187 6.65 12.49 -14.49
CA LEU A 187 5.68 11.77 -13.67
C LEU A 187 4.90 12.75 -12.80
N GLU A 188 3.60 12.89 -13.00
CA GLU A 188 2.75 13.74 -12.17
C GLU A 188 2.21 12.95 -10.97
N ALA A 189 2.56 13.40 -9.76
CA ALA A 189 2.13 12.77 -8.51
C ALA A 189 1.06 13.62 -7.81
N THR A 190 -0.08 13.01 -7.50
CA THR A 190 -1.20 13.65 -6.77
C THR A 190 -1.03 13.59 -5.26
N ASN A 191 -0.05 12.88 -4.76
CA ASN A 191 0.36 12.84 -3.35
C ASN A 191 1.80 12.35 -3.27
N ILE A 192 2.47 12.65 -2.15
CA ILE A 192 3.81 12.13 -1.89
C ILE A 192 4.00 11.85 -0.41
N THR A 193 4.69 10.76 -0.12
CA THR A 193 5.07 10.35 1.23
C THR A 193 6.57 10.51 1.40
N VAL A 194 7.00 11.16 2.49
CA VAL A 194 8.41 11.33 2.85
C VAL A 194 8.79 10.42 4.01
N GLY A 195 10.00 9.91 3.99
CA GLY A 195 10.56 9.15 5.11
C GLY A 195 11.21 10.06 6.12
N ARG A 196 10.59 10.27 7.27
CA ARG A 196 11.18 11.09 8.34
C ARG A 196 12.28 10.29 9.06
N ASN A 197 13.38 10.97 9.46
CA ASN A 197 14.52 10.35 10.15
C ASN A 197 15.15 9.16 9.40
N GLY A 198 15.24 9.25 8.07
CA GLY A 198 15.88 8.24 7.24
C GLY A 198 15.04 6.97 7.00
N ILE A 199 13.79 6.94 7.46
CA ILE A 199 12.86 5.84 7.16
C ILE A 199 12.70 5.73 5.64
N ASN A 200 12.72 4.51 5.13
CA ASN A 200 12.30 4.25 3.76
C ASN A 200 10.79 4.06 3.74
N PRO A 201 10.00 4.96 3.10
CA PRO A 201 8.56 4.80 3.09
C PRO A 201 8.18 3.45 2.48
N PRO A 202 7.38 2.61 3.18
CA PRO A 202 7.06 1.25 2.72
C PRO A 202 6.01 1.24 1.62
N MET A 203 5.16 2.22 1.70
CA MET A 203 4.02 2.40 0.80
C MET A 203 4.08 3.77 0.16
#